data_40daff2a182c5ba0f2a46ec36c150275
#
_entry.id   40daff2a182c5ba0f2a46ec36c150275
#
_cell.length_a   1.000
_cell.length_b   1.000
_cell.length_c   1.000
_cell.angle_alpha   90.00
_cell.angle_beta   90.00
_cell.angle_gamma   90.00
#
_symmetry.space_group_name_H-M   'P 1'
#
loop_
_entity.id
_entity.type
_entity.pdbx_description
1 polymer ?
#
loop_
_entity_poly.entity_id
_entity_poly.type
_entity_poly.pdbx_seq_one_letter_code
_entity_poly.pdbx_strand_id
1 'polypeptide(L)'
;MKETRYFYVPEAATQQELPEEEANHAVRVLRLQPGDEIMLMDGKGCFYRAEVTVAASHHCNYKIVETLPQERQWRGHLHLAMAPTKMMDRVEWFAEKATEIGFDELSMLDCQFSERRVVKKDRLDRIVVSAVKQSRKAWVPVVNEMMSFKQFIAQHTTGHRFIAHCYEEVPKVNLFEELQKISSSLSPLTSHPSPHTSDLSPLTSDLSPLLVLIGPEGDFSIDEVRMAVEAGFVSVDLGKSRLRTETAALSAVMMMQLAMQK
;
A
#
# COMPACT_ATOMS: atom_id res chain seq x y z
N MET A 1 16.69 -20.44 18.18
CA MET A 1 16.11 -20.60 16.83
C MET A 1 16.66 -19.48 15.97
N LYS A 2 17.34 -19.78 14.82
CA LYS A 2 17.71 -18.72 13.87
C LYS A 2 16.43 -18.07 13.36
N GLU A 3 16.34 -16.75 13.39
CA GLU A 3 15.18 -16.03 12.84
C GLU A 3 15.12 -16.20 11.33
N THR A 4 13.95 -16.58 10.80
CA THR A 4 13.73 -16.77 9.37
C THR A 4 13.94 -15.44 8.63
N ARG A 5 14.77 -15.44 7.59
CA ARG A 5 15.12 -14.26 6.80
C ARG A 5 14.22 -14.16 5.58
N TYR A 6 13.65 -12.96 5.36
CA TYR A 6 12.74 -12.67 4.25
C TYR A 6 13.47 -11.91 3.14
N PHE A 7 13.27 -12.36 1.89
CA PHE A 7 13.84 -11.76 0.68
C PHE A 7 12.73 -11.43 -0.31
N TYR A 8 12.81 -10.25 -0.91
CA TYR A 8 11.85 -9.85 -1.94
C TYR A 8 12.32 -10.34 -3.30
N VAL A 9 11.55 -11.25 -3.89
CA VAL A 9 11.84 -11.88 -5.18
C VAL A 9 10.56 -11.91 -6.01
N PRO A 10 10.28 -10.87 -6.83
CA PRO A 10 9.03 -10.73 -7.59
C PRO A 10 8.67 -11.93 -8.48
N GLU A 11 9.68 -12.63 -8.97
CA GLU A 11 9.55 -13.79 -9.85
C GLU A 11 10.02 -15.08 -9.18
N ALA A 12 9.82 -15.20 -7.86
CA ALA A 12 10.30 -16.34 -7.06
C ALA A 12 9.86 -17.69 -7.64
N ALA A 13 8.62 -17.80 -8.15
CA ALA A 13 8.09 -19.04 -8.70
C ALA A 13 8.82 -19.55 -9.95
N THR A 14 9.48 -18.67 -10.71
CA THR A 14 10.11 -18.99 -12.01
C THR A 14 11.61 -18.86 -12.02
N GLN A 15 12.18 -18.15 -11.04
CA GLN A 15 13.62 -17.96 -10.87
C GLN A 15 14.17 -18.88 -9.79
N GLN A 16 15.47 -19.13 -9.85
CA GLN A 16 16.20 -19.94 -8.85
C GLN A 16 17.38 -19.18 -8.23
N GLU A 17 17.44 -17.86 -8.45
CA GLU A 17 18.49 -16.99 -7.95
C GLU A 17 17.88 -15.73 -7.34
N LEU A 18 18.42 -15.29 -6.21
CA LEU A 18 18.03 -14.02 -5.60
C LEU A 18 18.45 -12.85 -6.49
N PRO A 19 17.65 -11.76 -6.56
CA PRO A 19 18.09 -10.50 -7.15
C PRO A 19 19.44 -10.05 -6.55
N GLU A 20 20.25 -9.36 -7.32
CA GLU A 20 21.64 -9.01 -6.96
C GLU A 20 21.75 -8.32 -5.58
N GLU A 21 20.88 -7.35 -5.30
CA GLU A 21 20.85 -6.67 -3.98
C GLU A 21 20.55 -7.65 -2.84
N GLU A 22 19.58 -8.54 -3.04
CA GLU A 22 19.20 -9.56 -2.06
C GLU A 22 20.28 -10.63 -1.91
N ALA A 23 20.92 -11.05 -2.99
CA ALA A 23 22.04 -11.99 -2.97
C ALA A 23 23.25 -11.42 -2.20
N ASN A 24 23.59 -10.16 -2.46
CA ASN A 24 24.64 -9.45 -1.72
C ASN A 24 24.33 -9.39 -0.21
N HIS A 25 23.07 -9.09 0.15
CA HIS A 25 22.64 -9.07 1.54
C HIS A 25 22.72 -10.47 2.17
N ALA A 26 22.22 -11.49 1.47
CA ALA A 26 22.24 -12.89 1.92
C ALA A 26 23.65 -13.39 2.21
N VAL A 27 24.59 -13.16 1.28
CA VAL A 27 25.94 -13.74 1.37
C VAL A 27 26.87 -12.90 2.25
N ARG A 28 26.89 -11.56 2.06
CA ARG A 28 27.88 -10.71 2.74
C ARG A 28 27.45 -10.28 4.14
N VAL A 29 26.17 -9.99 4.33
CA VAL A 29 25.64 -9.49 5.61
C VAL A 29 25.18 -10.65 6.48
N LEU A 30 24.29 -11.50 5.96
CA LEU A 30 23.68 -12.60 6.70
C LEU A 30 24.58 -13.86 6.72
N ARG A 31 25.54 -13.96 5.79
CA ARG A 31 26.50 -15.07 5.67
C ARG A 31 25.81 -16.43 5.54
N LEU A 32 24.75 -16.45 4.74
CA LEU A 32 24.02 -17.70 4.46
C LEU A 32 24.91 -18.70 3.76
N GLN A 33 24.65 -19.98 4.03
CA GLN A 33 25.37 -21.12 3.49
C GLN A 33 24.39 -22.06 2.74
N PRO A 34 24.86 -22.90 1.82
CA PRO A 34 24.05 -23.98 1.28
C PRO A 34 23.42 -24.82 2.40
N GLY A 35 22.12 -25.09 2.29
CA GLY A 35 21.31 -25.76 3.31
C GLY A 35 20.59 -24.81 4.28
N ASP A 36 20.89 -23.50 4.30
CA ASP A 36 20.14 -22.56 5.13
C ASP A 36 18.72 -22.34 4.54
N GLU A 37 17.72 -22.31 5.43
CA GLU A 37 16.34 -22.01 5.08
C GLU A 37 16.11 -20.49 4.99
N ILE A 38 15.39 -20.07 3.95
CA ILE A 38 15.00 -18.69 3.70
C ILE A 38 13.52 -18.62 3.32
N MET A 39 12.93 -17.45 3.51
CA MET A 39 11.57 -17.14 3.07
C MET A 39 11.63 -16.11 1.94
N LEU A 40 11.04 -16.44 0.79
CA LEU A 40 10.89 -15.51 -0.32
C LEU A 40 9.48 -14.94 -0.31
N MET A 41 9.34 -13.70 -0.78
CA MET A 41 8.06 -13.04 -0.99
C MET A 41 8.01 -12.44 -2.39
N ASP A 42 6.93 -12.71 -3.14
CA ASP A 42 6.77 -12.20 -4.50
C ASP A 42 6.15 -10.80 -4.56
N GLY A 43 5.58 -10.35 -3.43
CA GLY A 43 4.83 -9.08 -3.37
C GLY A 43 3.46 -9.12 -4.04
N LYS A 44 3.03 -10.29 -4.50
CA LYS A 44 1.79 -10.55 -5.23
C LYS A 44 0.82 -11.45 -4.44
N GLY A 45 1.18 -11.80 -3.20
CA GLY A 45 0.35 -12.57 -2.28
C GLY A 45 0.87 -13.97 -1.97
N CYS A 46 2.11 -14.28 -2.29
CA CYS A 46 2.67 -15.59 -1.98
C CYS A 46 4.01 -15.49 -1.24
N PHE A 47 4.17 -16.34 -0.24
CA PHE A 47 5.47 -16.66 0.34
C PHE A 47 5.95 -18.00 -0.21
N TYR A 48 7.27 -18.17 -0.24
CA TYR A 48 7.90 -19.42 -0.63
C TYR A 48 8.97 -19.76 0.40
N ARG A 49 8.84 -20.90 1.04
CA ARG A 49 9.91 -21.49 1.84
C ARG A 49 10.91 -22.12 0.90
N ALA A 50 12.16 -21.71 0.99
CA ALA A 50 13.21 -22.16 0.11
C ALA A 50 14.48 -22.49 0.88
N GLU A 51 15.32 -23.33 0.28
CA GLU A 51 16.64 -23.72 0.77
C GLU A 51 17.71 -23.14 -0.15
N VAL A 52 18.74 -22.52 0.43
CA VAL A 52 19.90 -22.03 -0.31
C VAL A 52 20.67 -23.22 -0.87
N THR A 53 20.91 -23.22 -2.18
CA THR A 53 21.69 -24.25 -2.86
C THR A 53 23.12 -23.83 -3.17
N VAL A 54 23.32 -22.55 -3.51
CA VAL A 54 24.65 -21.94 -3.76
C VAL A 54 24.69 -20.59 -3.07
N ALA A 55 25.78 -20.30 -2.36
CA ALA A 55 26.06 -18.99 -1.78
C ALA A 55 27.50 -18.60 -2.16
N ALA A 56 27.65 -17.73 -3.14
CA ALA A 56 28.93 -17.29 -3.66
C ALA A 56 28.90 -15.79 -3.94
N SER A 57 29.92 -15.08 -3.58
CA SER A 57 30.18 -13.62 -3.57
C SER A 57 29.00 -12.67 -3.92
N HIS A 58 28.38 -12.79 -5.09
CA HIS A 58 27.26 -11.97 -5.57
C HIS A 58 26.04 -12.80 -6.00
N HIS A 59 26.13 -14.12 -5.90
CA HIS A 59 25.12 -15.08 -6.33
C HIS A 59 24.60 -15.87 -5.16
N CYS A 60 23.29 -15.97 -5.05
CA CYS A 60 22.64 -16.83 -4.06
C CYS A 60 21.49 -17.58 -4.76
N ASN A 61 21.70 -18.83 -5.05
CA ASN A 61 20.71 -19.68 -5.65
C ASN A 61 19.90 -20.39 -4.56
N TYR A 62 18.66 -20.68 -4.89
CA TYR A 62 17.73 -21.36 -3.99
C TYR A 62 16.89 -22.41 -4.72
N LYS A 63 16.30 -23.29 -3.95
CA LYS A 63 15.29 -24.23 -4.38
C LYS A 63 14.04 -24.06 -3.51
N ILE A 64 12.88 -23.84 -4.13
CA ILE A 64 11.60 -23.77 -3.42
C ILE A 64 11.27 -25.15 -2.85
N VAL A 65 10.95 -25.18 -1.56
CA VAL A 65 10.53 -26.36 -0.81
C VAL A 65 9.02 -26.37 -0.63
N GLU A 66 8.42 -25.17 -0.46
CA GLU A 66 6.99 -25.04 -0.22
C GLU A 66 6.47 -23.69 -0.70
N THR A 67 5.27 -23.70 -1.28
CA THR A 67 4.54 -22.49 -1.71
C THR A 67 3.43 -22.21 -0.71
N LEU A 68 3.36 -20.97 -0.21
CA LEU A 68 2.50 -20.54 0.88
C LEU A 68 1.65 -19.33 0.44
N PRO A 69 0.55 -19.55 -0.31
CA PRO A 69 -0.37 -18.46 -0.68
C PRO A 69 -0.93 -17.78 0.57
N GLN A 70 -1.07 -16.47 0.51
CA GLN A 70 -1.58 -15.66 1.60
C GLN A 70 -2.92 -15.03 1.24
N GLU A 71 -3.79 -14.89 2.23
CA GLU A 71 -5.03 -14.12 2.06
C GLU A 71 -4.83 -12.67 2.47
N ARG A 72 -5.47 -11.74 1.74
CA ARG A 72 -5.51 -10.33 2.18
C ARG A 72 -6.29 -10.20 3.47
N GLN A 73 -5.74 -9.39 4.38
CA GLN A 73 -6.33 -9.14 5.69
C GLN A 73 -7.45 -8.09 5.66
N TRP A 74 -7.63 -7.39 4.52
CA TRP A 74 -8.67 -6.38 4.31
C TRP A 74 -9.44 -6.62 3.03
N ARG A 75 -10.63 -6.01 2.95
CA ARG A 75 -11.52 -6.05 1.78
C ARG A 75 -11.26 -4.85 0.90
N GLY A 76 -11.52 -5.02 -0.40
CA GLY A 76 -11.42 -3.95 -1.39
C GLY A 76 -10.00 -3.55 -1.72
N HIS A 77 -9.87 -2.37 -2.32
CA HIS A 77 -8.60 -1.77 -2.72
C HIS A 77 -8.45 -0.42 -2.01
N LEU A 78 -7.44 -0.30 -1.17
CA LEU A 78 -7.18 0.88 -0.35
C LEU A 78 -6.13 1.76 -1.01
N HIS A 79 -6.56 2.90 -1.56
CA HIS A 79 -5.72 3.85 -2.26
C HIS A 79 -5.62 5.16 -1.46
N LEU A 80 -4.41 5.56 -1.14
CA LEU A 80 -4.14 6.89 -0.60
C LEU A 80 -3.44 7.74 -1.63
N ALA A 81 -3.95 8.95 -1.87
CA ALA A 81 -3.29 9.96 -2.68
C ALA A 81 -2.97 11.19 -1.83
N MET A 82 -1.70 11.61 -1.79
CA MET A 82 -1.29 12.75 -0.97
C MET A 82 -0.37 13.70 -1.71
N ALA A 83 -0.47 14.98 -1.40
CA ALA A 83 0.57 15.92 -1.77
C ALA A 83 1.83 15.66 -0.91
N PRO A 84 3.03 15.59 -1.52
CA PRO A 84 4.25 15.40 -0.75
C PRO A 84 4.54 16.62 0.13
N THR A 85 5.02 16.36 1.34
CA THR A 85 5.46 17.42 2.24
C THR A 85 6.76 18.06 1.73
N LYS A 86 7.06 19.27 2.17
CA LYS A 86 8.35 19.93 1.90
C LYS A 86 9.53 19.06 2.30
N MET A 87 9.45 18.43 3.46
CA MET A 87 10.46 17.52 4.01
C MET A 87 10.17 16.09 3.53
N MET A 88 10.98 15.60 2.58
CA MET A 88 10.77 14.29 1.97
C MET A 88 10.88 13.12 2.96
N ASP A 89 11.69 13.25 4.00
CA ASP A 89 11.83 12.26 5.07
C ASP A 89 10.50 11.94 5.78
N ARG A 90 9.56 12.88 5.83
CA ARG A 90 8.21 12.66 6.37
C ARG A 90 7.35 11.82 5.43
N VAL A 91 7.45 12.03 4.12
CA VAL A 91 6.79 11.20 3.12
C VAL A 91 7.34 9.78 3.15
N GLU A 92 8.65 9.66 3.30
CA GLU A 92 9.33 8.37 3.42
C GLU A 92 8.90 7.63 4.70
N TRP A 93 8.87 8.31 5.83
CA TRP A 93 8.35 7.79 7.09
C TRP A 93 6.88 7.35 6.95
N PHE A 94 6.05 8.18 6.30
CA PHE A 94 4.67 7.82 6.03
C PHE A 94 4.59 6.55 5.18
N ALA A 95 5.31 6.48 4.06
CA ALA A 95 5.29 5.32 3.17
C ALA A 95 5.71 4.02 3.91
N GLU A 96 6.73 4.10 4.78
CA GLU A 96 7.14 2.99 5.65
C GLU A 96 5.99 2.57 6.59
N LYS A 97 5.43 3.50 7.36
CA LYS A 97 4.41 3.17 8.38
C LYS A 97 3.06 2.79 7.78
N ALA A 98 2.65 3.40 6.69
CA ALA A 98 1.47 2.99 5.96
C ALA A 98 1.60 1.56 5.41
N THR A 99 2.78 1.19 4.92
CA THR A 99 3.06 -0.18 4.48
C THR A 99 2.99 -1.17 5.64
N GLU A 100 3.49 -0.82 6.81
CA GLU A 100 3.38 -1.67 8.02
C GLU A 100 1.90 -1.87 8.43
N ILE A 101 1.05 -0.84 8.30
CA ILE A 101 -0.38 -0.94 8.56
C ILE A 101 -1.05 -1.81 7.50
N GLY A 102 -0.83 -1.51 6.22
CA GLY A 102 -1.38 -2.21 5.06
C GLY A 102 -2.34 -1.34 4.25
N PHE A 103 -2.03 -1.21 2.99
CA PHE A 103 -2.82 -0.55 1.95
C PHE A 103 -2.36 -1.06 0.58
N ASP A 104 -3.02 -0.65 -0.50
CA ASP A 104 -2.75 -1.22 -1.82
C ASP A 104 -2.01 -0.25 -2.75
N GLU A 105 -2.28 1.05 -2.63
CA GLU A 105 -1.81 2.01 -3.62
C GLU A 105 -1.52 3.38 -3.01
N LEU A 106 -0.41 3.99 -3.45
CA LEU A 106 0.04 5.33 -3.07
C LEU A 106 0.26 6.19 -4.30
N SER A 107 -0.43 7.32 -4.38
CA SER A 107 -0.21 8.33 -5.41
C SER A 107 0.29 9.64 -4.84
N MET A 108 1.23 10.29 -5.54
CA MET A 108 1.70 11.63 -5.20
C MET A 108 0.98 12.68 -6.04
N LEU A 109 0.47 13.73 -5.39
CA LEU A 109 -0.30 14.81 -6.02
C LEU A 109 0.51 16.10 -6.12
N ASP A 110 0.55 16.73 -7.30
CA ASP A 110 0.98 18.10 -7.46
C ASP A 110 -0.24 19.02 -7.33
N CYS A 111 -0.41 19.61 -6.13
CA CYS A 111 -1.49 20.51 -5.78
C CYS A 111 -1.03 21.97 -5.89
N GLN A 112 -1.98 22.90 -5.88
CA GLN A 112 -1.71 24.35 -6.03
C GLN A 112 -0.71 24.85 -4.97
N PHE A 113 -0.85 24.42 -3.73
CA PHE A 113 0.00 24.85 -2.61
C PHE A 113 1.11 23.87 -2.26
N SER A 114 1.41 22.91 -3.16
CA SER A 114 2.55 22.00 -2.98
C SER A 114 3.87 22.76 -3.06
N GLU A 115 4.67 22.73 -1.99
CA GLU A 115 6.04 23.24 -2.01
C GLU A 115 6.98 22.28 -2.76
N ARG A 116 6.68 20.98 -2.75
CA ARG A 116 7.44 19.94 -3.45
C ARG A 116 6.66 19.45 -4.66
N ARG A 117 7.27 19.58 -5.84
CA ARG A 117 6.64 19.20 -7.12
C ARG A 117 7.35 18.05 -7.85
N VAL A 118 8.34 17.46 -7.20
CA VAL A 118 9.07 16.29 -7.74
C VAL A 118 9.32 15.29 -6.63
N VAL A 119 8.91 14.05 -6.88
CA VAL A 119 9.17 12.91 -6.00
C VAL A 119 9.87 11.83 -6.81
N LYS A 120 10.94 11.26 -6.27
CA LYS A 120 11.62 10.12 -6.88
C LYS A 120 10.91 8.84 -6.49
N LYS A 121 10.08 8.31 -7.39
CA LYS A 121 9.32 7.08 -7.20
C LYS A 121 10.20 5.92 -6.75
N ASP A 122 11.33 5.67 -7.42
CA ASP A 122 12.24 4.57 -7.11
C ASP A 122 12.73 4.56 -5.65
N ARG A 123 12.79 5.75 -5.01
CA ARG A 123 13.16 5.84 -3.61
C ARG A 123 12.03 5.37 -2.71
N LEU A 124 10.78 5.75 -3.02
CA LEU A 124 9.61 5.27 -2.29
C LEU A 124 9.39 3.77 -2.50
N ASP A 125 9.57 3.25 -3.71
CA ASP A 125 9.49 1.82 -3.99
C ASP A 125 10.44 1.02 -3.09
N ARG A 126 11.69 1.46 -2.94
CA ARG A 126 12.67 0.80 -2.05
C ARG A 126 12.25 0.85 -0.58
N ILE A 127 11.67 1.95 -0.12
CA ILE A 127 11.18 2.09 1.25
C ILE A 127 10.01 1.13 1.49
N VAL A 128 9.06 1.10 0.57
CA VAL A 128 7.89 0.21 0.63
C VAL A 128 8.33 -1.26 0.64
N VAL A 129 9.25 -1.66 -0.25
CA VAL A 129 9.79 -3.04 -0.27
C VAL A 129 10.49 -3.38 1.05
N SER A 130 11.29 -2.45 1.60
CA SER A 130 11.95 -2.65 2.90
C SER A 130 10.93 -2.84 4.03
N ALA A 131 9.89 -2.02 4.04
CA ALA A 131 8.81 -2.10 5.04
C ALA A 131 7.99 -3.39 4.91
N VAL A 132 7.71 -3.85 3.67
CA VAL A 132 7.06 -5.14 3.39
C VAL A 132 7.87 -6.30 3.96
N LYS A 133 9.20 -6.31 3.73
CA LYS A 133 10.10 -7.34 4.27
C LYS A 133 10.09 -7.35 5.81
N GLN A 134 10.22 -6.19 6.41
CA GLN A 134 10.25 -6.03 7.86
C GLN A 134 8.91 -6.43 8.51
N SER A 135 7.79 -6.01 7.92
CA SER A 135 6.44 -6.30 8.43
C SER A 135 5.87 -7.65 7.97
N ARG A 136 6.64 -8.42 7.17
CA ARG A 136 6.30 -9.75 6.67
C ARG A 136 4.94 -9.77 5.94
N LYS A 137 4.72 -8.80 5.05
CA LYS A 137 3.51 -8.74 4.23
C LYS A 137 3.74 -9.43 2.89
N ALA A 138 2.70 -10.10 2.38
CA ALA A 138 2.78 -10.80 1.12
C ALA A 138 2.50 -9.91 -0.10
N TRP A 139 1.93 -8.71 0.11
CA TRP A 139 1.64 -7.75 -0.95
C TRP A 139 2.50 -6.50 -0.81
N VAL A 140 3.08 -6.07 -1.93
CA VAL A 140 3.78 -4.79 -2.05
C VAL A 140 2.79 -3.74 -2.55
N PRO A 141 2.55 -2.64 -1.83
CA PRO A 141 1.75 -1.54 -2.33
C PRO A 141 2.34 -0.95 -3.61
N VAL A 142 1.47 -0.57 -4.55
CA VAL A 142 1.87 0.12 -5.78
C VAL A 142 2.14 1.58 -5.45
N VAL A 143 3.30 2.10 -5.83
CA VAL A 143 3.60 3.54 -5.78
C VAL A 143 3.51 4.11 -7.18
N ASN A 144 2.68 5.14 -7.36
CA ASN A 144 2.50 5.79 -8.66
C ASN A 144 3.43 6.98 -8.84
N GLU A 145 3.67 7.33 -10.10
CA GLU A 145 4.34 8.59 -10.43
C GLU A 145 3.49 9.78 -9.98
N MET A 146 4.18 10.88 -9.66
CA MET A 146 3.52 12.12 -9.29
C MET A 146 2.77 12.71 -10.48
N MET A 147 1.51 13.11 -10.27
CA MET A 147 0.71 13.78 -11.29
C MET A 147 -0.02 15.00 -10.75
N SER A 148 -0.47 15.88 -11.64
CA SER A 148 -1.22 17.07 -11.23
C SER A 148 -2.58 16.67 -10.63
N PHE A 149 -3.05 17.42 -9.65
CA PHE A 149 -4.35 17.21 -9.01
C PHE A 149 -5.48 17.08 -10.04
N LYS A 150 -5.53 17.98 -11.03
CA LYS A 150 -6.54 17.99 -12.09
C LYS A 150 -6.53 16.68 -12.92
N GLN A 151 -5.36 16.19 -13.31
CA GLN A 151 -5.25 14.93 -14.05
C GLN A 151 -5.68 13.76 -13.19
N PHE A 152 -5.31 13.75 -11.91
CA PHE A 152 -5.67 12.70 -10.96
C PHE A 152 -7.19 12.59 -10.80
N ILE A 153 -7.87 13.71 -10.54
CA ILE A 153 -9.35 13.75 -10.41
C ILE A 153 -10.04 13.22 -11.69
N ALA A 154 -9.54 13.62 -12.86
CA ALA A 154 -10.13 13.20 -14.13
C ALA A 154 -9.99 11.69 -14.42
N GLN A 155 -8.96 11.03 -13.87
CA GLN A 155 -8.72 9.60 -14.04
C GLN A 155 -9.48 8.74 -13.03
N HIS A 156 -9.77 9.27 -11.83
CA HIS A 156 -10.39 8.53 -10.74
C HIS A 156 -11.88 8.89 -10.62
N THR A 157 -12.71 8.29 -11.45
CA THR A 157 -14.15 8.60 -11.58
C THR A 157 -15.07 7.57 -10.92
N THR A 158 -14.54 6.46 -10.43
CA THR A 158 -15.29 5.34 -9.84
C THR A 158 -14.86 5.04 -8.42
N GLY A 159 -15.67 4.30 -7.68
CA GLY A 159 -15.40 3.91 -6.30
C GLY A 159 -15.82 4.95 -5.26
N HIS A 160 -15.51 4.65 -4.00
CA HIS A 160 -15.73 5.55 -2.87
C HIS A 160 -14.55 6.52 -2.76
N ARG A 161 -14.78 7.80 -2.98
CA ARG A 161 -13.74 8.81 -3.14
C ARG A 161 -13.94 9.93 -2.15
N PHE A 162 -12.89 10.25 -1.40
CA PHE A 162 -12.93 11.20 -0.30
C PHE A 162 -11.82 12.25 -0.45
N ILE A 163 -12.11 13.49 -0.06
CA ILE A 163 -11.13 14.56 0.04
C ILE A 163 -11.15 15.15 1.45
N ALA A 164 -10.01 15.06 2.15
CA ALA A 164 -9.86 15.61 3.48
C ALA A 164 -9.29 17.04 3.43
N HIS A 165 -9.99 18.01 4.02
CA HIS A 165 -9.60 19.41 4.01
C HIS A 165 -10.07 20.13 5.28
N CYS A 166 -9.55 21.34 5.55
CA CYS A 166 -9.83 22.12 6.76
C CYS A 166 -10.88 23.23 6.58
N TYR A 167 -11.36 23.51 5.37
CA TYR A 167 -12.33 24.59 5.12
C TYR A 167 -13.62 24.40 5.88
N GLU A 168 -13.98 25.34 6.75
CA GLU A 168 -15.20 25.26 7.59
C GLU A 168 -16.48 25.52 6.80
N GLU A 169 -16.39 26.33 5.76
CA GLU A 169 -17.52 26.68 4.88
C GLU A 169 -17.98 25.55 3.96
N VAL A 170 -17.18 24.49 3.79
CA VAL A 170 -17.56 23.30 3.02
C VAL A 170 -18.03 22.22 3.99
N PRO A 171 -19.29 21.77 3.88
CA PRO A 171 -19.80 20.70 4.74
C PRO A 171 -18.96 19.43 4.60
N LYS A 172 -18.62 18.83 5.73
CA LYS A 172 -17.81 17.61 5.83
C LYS A 172 -18.51 16.56 6.67
N VAL A 173 -18.23 15.31 6.36
CA VAL A 173 -18.61 14.15 7.18
C VAL A 173 -17.35 13.51 7.75
N ASN A 174 -17.47 12.76 8.83
CA ASN A 174 -16.30 12.09 9.41
C ASN A 174 -15.92 10.88 8.54
N LEU A 175 -14.66 10.79 8.12
CA LEU A 175 -14.16 9.73 7.23
C LEU A 175 -14.45 8.34 7.82
N PHE A 176 -14.15 8.13 9.10
CA PHE A 176 -14.30 6.80 9.71
C PHE A 176 -15.76 6.36 9.76
N GLU A 177 -16.69 7.28 10.08
CA GLU A 177 -18.13 6.99 10.08
C GLU A 177 -18.63 6.60 8.68
N GLU A 178 -18.18 7.29 7.63
CA GLU A 178 -18.52 6.94 6.25
C GLU A 178 -17.96 5.57 5.85
N LEU A 179 -16.72 5.29 6.19
CA LEU A 179 -16.10 3.98 5.94
C LEU A 179 -16.82 2.85 6.68
N GLN A 180 -17.31 3.09 7.90
CA GLN A 180 -18.11 2.10 8.65
C GLN A 180 -19.45 1.84 7.97
N LYS A 181 -20.13 2.86 7.43
CA LYS A 181 -21.37 2.68 6.64
C LYS A 181 -21.13 1.81 5.42
N ILE A 182 -20.04 2.07 4.68
CA ILE A 182 -19.64 1.26 3.53
C ILE A 182 -19.38 -0.19 3.98
N SER A 183 -18.57 -0.38 5.00
CA SER A 183 -18.26 -1.72 5.53
C SER A 183 -19.51 -2.49 5.97
N SER A 184 -20.45 -1.80 6.62
CA SER A 184 -21.70 -2.40 7.10
C SER A 184 -22.67 -2.78 5.97
N SER A 185 -22.60 -2.10 4.82
CA SER A 185 -23.39 -2.41 3.64
C SER A 185 -22.91 -3.66 2.90
N LEU A 186 -21.71 -4.13 3.22
CA LEU A 186 -21.14 -5.33 2.64
C LEU A 186 -21.77 -6.56 3.32
N SER A 187 -22.45 -7.39 2.55
CA SER A 187 -22.99 -8.66 3.06
C SER A 187 -21.90 -9.47 3.74
N PRO A 188 -22.22 -10.18 4.84
CA PRO A 188 -21.29 -11.14 5.43
C PRO A 188 -20.84 -12.13 4.34
N LEU A 189 -19.54 -12.38 4.24
CA LEU A 189 -19.04 -13.49 3.43
C LEU A 189 -19.69 -14.77 3.95
N THR A 190 -20.77 -15.22 3.30
CA THR A 190 -21.36 -16.54 3.59
C THR A 190 -20.35 -17.59 3.16
N SER A 191 -19.65 -18.14 4.14
CA SER A 191 -18.71 -19.25 4.00
C SER A 191 -19.48 -20.53 3.70
N HIS A 192 -19.90 -20.73 2.46
CA HIS A 192 -20.22 -22.04 1.93
C HIS A 192 -19.52 -22.22 0.58
N PRO A 193 -18.37 -22.92 0.56
CA PRO A 193 -17.85 -23.41 -0.71
C PRO A 193 -18.78 -24.53 -1.18
N SER A 194 -19.54 -24.27 -2.25
CA SER A 194 -20.14 -25.35 -3.02
C SER A 194 -19.02 -26.15 -3.70
N PRO A 195 -18.96 -27.47 -3.52
CA PRO A 195 -17.87 -28.29 -4.04
C PRO A 195 -18.13 -28.67 -5.50
N HIS A 196 -18.12 -27.79 -6.45
CA HIS A 196 -18.03 -28.10 -7.91
C HIS A 196 -18.06 -26.81 -8.72
N THR A 197 -16.88 -26.24 -8.95
CA THR A 197 -16.53 -25.62 -10.25
C THR A 197 -15.05 -25.25 -10.23
N SER A 198 -14.31 -25.82 -11.16
CA SER A 198 -12.89 -25.56 -11.42
C SER A 198 -12.71 -24.28 -12.23
N ASP A 199 -13.10 -23.12 -11.68
CA ASP A 199 -12.73 -21.82 -12.22
C ASP A 199 -11.91 -21.09 -11.17
N LEU A 200 -10.59 -21.17 -11.32
CA LEU A 200 -9.59 -20.36 -10.62
C LEU A 200 -9.59 -18.92 -11.17
N SER A 201 -10.74 -18.28 -11.18
CA SER A 201 -10.78 -16.81 -11.26
C SER A 201 -10.47 -16.27 -9.87
N PRO A 202 -9.51 -15.35 -9.69
CA PRO A 202 -9.31 -14.71 -8.40
C PRO A 202 -10.63 -14.05 -8.03
N LEU A 203 -11.19 -14.42 -6.87
CA LEU A 203 -12.29 -13.71 -6.22
C LEU A 203 -11.83 -12.28 -5.95
N THR A 204 -11.85 -11.43 -6.98
CA THR A 204 -11.78 -9.99 -6.83
C THR A 204 -13.07 -9.62 -6.09
N SER A 205 -12.91 -9.25 -4.83
CA SER A 205 -14.00 -8.79 -3.99
C SER A 205 -14.79 -7.71 -4.75
N ASP A 206 -16.13 -7.85 -4.80
CA ASP A 206 -17.09 -6.89 -5.40
C ASP A 206 -17.08 -5.49 -4.76
N LEU A 207 -15.99 -5.09 -4.13
CA LEU A 207 -15.82 -3.83 -3.44
C LEU A 207 -15.19 -2.79 -4.34
N SER A 208 -15.96 -1.73 -4.57
CA SER A 208 -15.45 -0.51 -5.21
C SER A 208 -14.20 0.01 -4.47
N PRO A 209 -13.18 0.50 -5.19
CA PRO A 209 -11.99 1.06 -4.58
C PRO A 209 -12.33 2.17 -3.58
N LEU A 210 -11.56 2.24 -2.49
CA LEU A 210 -11.58 3.34 -1.53
C LEU A 210 -10.39 4.25 -1.81
N LEU A 211 -10.64 5.51 -2.11
CA LEU A 211 -9.62 6.52 -2.39
C LEU A 211 -9.77 7.70 -1.44
N VAL A 212 -8.71 8.05 -0.74
CA VAL A 212 -8.66 9.24 0.13
C VAL A 212 -7.57 10.19 -0.35
N LEU A 213 -7.91 11.48 -0.49
CA LEU A 213 -7.01 12.56 -0.87
C LEU A 213 -6.58 13.36 0.36
N ILE A 214 -5.29 13.61 0.49
CA ILE A 214 -4.68 14.44 1.56
C ILE A 214 -3.87 15.56 0.93
N GLY A 215 -4.15 16.81 1.32
CA GLY A 215 -3.49 18.01 0.81
C GLY A 215 -2.07 18.24 1.34
N PRO A 216 -1.36 19.23 0.76
CA PRO A 216 -0.06 19.67 1.27
C PRO A 216 -0.19 20.38 2.64
N GLU A 217 0.93 20.88 3.19
CA GLU A 217 0.92 21.60 4.47
C GLU A 217 0.01 22.85 4.48
N GLY A 218 -0.18 23.47 3.30
CA GLY A 218 -1.09 24.60 3.08
C GLY A 218 -2.53 24.22 2.77
N ASP A 219 -2.89 22.93 2.89
CA ASP A 219 -4.16 22.37 2.45
C ASP A 219 -4.35 22.34 0.91
N PHE A 220 -5.43 21.78 0.41
CA PHE A 220 -5.88 22.00 -0.95
C PHE A 220 -6.35 23.45 -1.12
N SER A 221 -6.29 23.99 -2.32
CA SER A 221 -7.01 25.25 -2.60
C SER A 221 -8.51 25.01 -2.60
N ILE A 222 -9.27 26.07 -2.33
CA ILE A 222 -10.75 25.98 -2.36
C ILE A 222 -11.26 25.53 -3.73
N ASP A 223 -10.58 25.91 -4.81
CA ASP A 223 -10.94 25.51 -6.17
C ASP A 223 -10.65 24.04 -6.43
N GLU A 224 -9.57 23.48 -5.85
CA GLU A 224 -9.30 22.03 -5.89
C GLU A 224 -10.35 21.24 -5.11
N VAL A 225 -10.75 21.73 -3.93
CA VAL A 225 -11.84 21.10 -3.17
C VAL A 225 -13.15 21.10 -3.96
N ARG A 226 -13.53 22.24 -4.56
CA ARG A 226 -14.74 22.35 -5.39
C ARG A 226 -14.67 21.40 -6.59
N MET A 227 -13.55 21.38 -7.30
CA MET A 227 -13.31 20.46 -8.41
C MET A 227 -13.49 19.00 -8.01
N ALA A 228 -12.96 18.58 -6.86
CA ALA A 228 -13.12 17.22 -6.37
C ALA A 228 -14.59 16.92 -6.03
N VAL A 229 -15.30 17.83 -5.35
CA VAL A 229 -16.72 17.66 -5.02
C VAL A 229 -17.57 17.57 -6.28
N GLU A 230 -17.35 18.42 -7.27
CA GLU A 230 -18.02 18.37 -8.57
C GLU A 230 -17.74 17.06 -9.32
N ALA A 231 -16.56 16.48 -9.15
CA ALA A 231 -16.21 15.16 -9.68
C ALA A 231 -16.77 13.99 -8.84
N GLY A 232 -17.51 14.28 -7.75
CA GLY A 232 -18.18 13.29 -6.91
C GLY A 232 -17.34 12.75 -5.76
N PHE A 233 -16.29 13.46 -5.33
CA PHE A 233 -15.60 13.17 -4.08
C PHE A 233 -16.41 13.70 -2.90
N VAL A 234 -16.43 12.94 -1.81
CA VAL A 234 -17.07 13.34 -0.56
C VAL A 234 -16.07 14.10 0.29
N SER A 235 -16.44 15.30 0.72
CA SER A 235 -15.65 16.10 1.66
C SER A 235 -15.68 15.48 3.06
N VAL A 236 -14.48 15.26 3.63
CA VAL A 236 -14.36 14.59 4.93
C VAL A 236 -13.43 15.33 5.88
N ASP A 237 -13.63 15.09 7.18
CA ASP A 237 -12.66 15.37 8.22
C ASP A 237 -12.09 14.06 8.81
N LEU A 238 -10.94 14.18 9.45
CA LEU A 238 -10.25 13.08 10.12
C LEU A 238 -10.36 13.19 11.67
N GLY A 239 -11.37 13.92 12.14
CA GLY A 239 -11.58 14.24 13.54
C GLY A 239 -11.23 15.71 13.87
N LYS A 240 -11.35 16.07 15.14
CA LYS A 240 -11.25 17.48 15.60
C LYS A 240 -9.82 18.02 15.71
N SER A 241 -8.82 17.15 15.69
CA SER A 241 -7.43 17.55 15.87
C SER A 241 -6.82 18.04 14.56
N ARG A 242 -6.06 19.16 14.62
CA ARG A 242 -5.25 19.57 13.49
C ARG A 242 -4.06 18.64 13.33
N LEU A 243 -4.02 17.93 12.23
CA LEU A 243 -2.96 16.98 11.89
C LEU A 243 -1.98 17.58 10.90
N ARG A 244 -0.72 17.14 10.95
CA ARG A 244 0.22 17.37 9.85
C ARG A 244 -0.13 16.48 8.69
N THR A 245 0.29 16.83 7.48
CA THR A 245 0.01 16.09 6.24
C THR A 245 0.34 14.60 6.34
N GLU A 246 1.54 14.26 6.81
CA GLU A 246 1.97 12.87 6.98
C GLU A 246 1.14 12.13 8.05
N THR A 247 0.73 12.82 9.09
CA THR A 247 -0.12 12.26 10.14
C THR A 247 -1.55 12.07 9.65
N ALA A 248 -2.09 13.03 8.89
CA ALA A 248 -3.40 12.93 8.27
C ALA A 248 -3.46 11.75 7.29
N ALA A 249 -2.43 11.59 6.46
CA ALA A 249 -2.30 10.48 5.54
C ALA A 249 -2.26 9.13 6.27
N LEU A 250 -1.46 9.02 7.34
CA LEU A 250 -1.37 7.78 8.13
C LEU A 250 -2.69 7.48 8.86
N SER A 251 -3.36 8.51 9.39
CA SER A 251 -4.67 8.37 10.02
C SER A 251 -5.72 7.87 9.03
N ALA A 252 -5.74 8.39 7.80
CA ALA A 252 -6.65 7.94 6.76
C ALA A 252 -6.40 6.46 6.38
N VAL A 253 -5.14 6.05 6.23
CA VAL A 253 -4.80 4.64 5.98
C VAL A 253 -5.27 3.75 7.13
N MET A 254 -5.06 4.17 8.39
CA MET A 254 -5.50 3.41 9.55
C MET A 254 -7.04 3.30 9.60
N MET A 255 -7.78 4.39 9.31
CA MET A 255 -9.24 4.38 9.26
C MET A 255 -9.75 3.43 8.17
N MET A 256 -9.18 3.48 6.96
CA MET A 256 -9.53 2.55 5.88
C MET A 256 -9.25 1.10 6.29
N GLN A 257 -8.08 0.84 6.87
CA GLN A 257 -7.66 -0.50 7.27
C GLN A 257 -8.60 -1.09 8.35
N LEU A 258 -8.92 -0.31 9.39
CA LEU A 258 -9.81 -0.74 10.47
C LEU A 258 -11.25 -0.98 9.98
N ALA A 259 -11.76 -0.13 9.08
CA ALA A 259 -13.10 -0.27 8.55
C ALA A 259 -13.23 -1.48 7.59
N MET A 260 -12.16 -1.83 6.87
CA MET A 260 -12.15 -2.89 5.86
C MET A 260 -11.51 -4.20 6.34
N GLN A 261 -11.11 -4.30 7.59
CA GLN A 261 -10.56 -5.53 8.15
C GLN A 261 -11.55 -6.70 7.99
N LYS A 262 -11.00 -7.88 7.60
CA LYS A 262 -11.77 -9.13 7.48
C LYS A 262 -12.00 -9.78 8.83
#